data_6797aea7327cebd756f0944cb590c010
#
_entry.id   6797aea7327cebd756f0944cb590c010
#
_cell.length_a   1.000
_cell.length_b   1.000
_cell.length_c   1.000
_cell.angle_alpha   90.00
_cell.angle_beta   90.00
_cell.angle_gamma   90.00
#
_symmetry.space_group_name_H-M   'P 1'
#
loop_
_entity.id
_entity.type
_entity.pdbx_description
1 polymer ?
#
loop_
_entity_poly.entity_id
_entity_poly.type
_entity_poly.pdbx_seq_one_letter_code
_entity_poly.pdbx_strand_id
1 'polypeptide(L)'
;MLTETDSGKTYVREKTFHVTKSVRWDCDISVSNIKHSGELPKVPEIPKVVVKDGDKVLKEGIDYIVAAEYQGVYEQMVEMEKKYPYDDGYFVNNALVTITGKGNYDGIGWEYYTVRANYKAEKTDQKKDNTTEKKTQKSNQKITGISSSYKKAYNSSFTLKPKAKGKITYKSSNTKVATVNSKGKVKIKGTGKVTISITAKETSAYKKQTKKVTIYAVPGKRDIKKLSSGKKKLTVQWKKDNRSDGYQVQYSTDKKFKKNVKSVVIGKKQTTKQTIKKLKTGKKYYVRIRSYKKINGKKYYGTWSSKKTVKVK
;
A
#
# COMPACT_ATOMS: atom_id res chain seq x y z
N MET A 1 -19.60 25.94 -18.26
CA MET A 1 -20.75 26.77 -18.63
C MET A 1 -21.73 25.88 -19.37
N LEU A 2 -22.94 25.75 -18.87
CA LEU A 2 -24.04 25.09 -19.56
C LEU A 2 -24.98 26.17 -20.01
N THR A 3 -25.30 26.21 -21.30
CA THR A 3 -26.28 27.11 -21.89
C THR A 3 -27.57 26.36 -22.14
N GLU A 4 -28.64 26.78 -21.54
CA GLU A 4 -30.02 26.35 -21.86
C GLU A 4 -30.75 27.49 -22.57
N THR A 5 -31.43 27.15 -23.66
CA THR A 5 -32.25 28.13 -24.40
C THR A 5 -33.70 27.68 -24.31
N ASP A 6 -34.54 28.47 -23.68
CA ASP A 6 -35.97 28.28 -23.65
C ASP A 6 -36.67 29.58 -24.11
N SER A 7 -37.66 29.45 -25.02
CA SER A 7 -38.46 30.56 -25.57
C SER A 7 -37.66 31.76 -26.07
N GLY A 8 -36.51 31.52 -26.74
CA GLY A 8 -35.71 32.60 -27.35
C GLY A 8 -34.86 33.44 -26.37
N LYS A 9 -34.85 33.07 -25.08
CA LYS A 9 -33.96 33.66 -24.07
C LYS A 9 -32.87 32.68 -23.69
N THR A 10 -31.61 33.10 -23.78
CA THR A 10 -30.43 32.30 -23.36
C THR A 10 -30.12 32.59 -21.90
N TYR A 11 -30.14 31.55 -21.08
CA TYR A 11 -29.74 31.61 -19.69
C TYR A 11 -28.38 30.97 -19.53
N VAL A 12 -27.40 31.71 -19.00
CA VAL A 12 -26.10 31.19 -18.62
C VAL A 12 -26.16 30.82 -17.13
N ARG A 13 -26.08 29.52 -16.81
CA ARG A 13 -25.95 29.05 -15.43
C ARG A 13 -24.49 28.67 -15.18
N GLU A 14 -23.84 29.40 -14.31
CA GLU A 14 -22.56 29.00 -13.77
C GLU A 14 -22.81 27.99 -12.66
N LYS A 15 -22.33 26.78 -12.86
CA LYS A 15 -22.31 25.74 -11.80
C LYS A 15 -20.87 25.57 -11.35
N THR A 16 -20.58 26.00 -10.13
CA THR A 16 -19.30 25.79 -9.51
C THR A 16 -19.26 24.30 -9.05
N PHE A 17 -18.36 23.54 -9.59
CA PHE A 17 -18.10 22.18 -9.11
C PHE A 17 -17.01 22.24 -8.06
N HIS A 18 -17.33 21.85 -6.84
CA HIS A 18 -16.33 21.59 -5.82
C HIS A 18 -15.81 20.17 -6.03
N VAL A 19 -14.53 20.05 -6.33
CA VAL A 19 -13.87 18.75 -6.38
C VAL A 19 -13.47 18.40 -4.95
N THR A 20 -14.18 17.45 -4.36
CA THR A 20 -13.85 16.90 -3.05
C THR A 20 -12.94 15.69 -3.21
N LYS A 21 -12.06 15.45 -2.23
CA LYS A 21 -11.23 14.25 -2.15
C LYS A 21 -11.94 13.20 -1.31
N SER A 22 -11.90 11.96 -1.73
CA SER A 22 -12.48 10.85 -0.97
C SER A 22 -11.56 10.40 0.17
N VAL A 23 -12.08 10.40 1.39
CA VAL A 23 -11.35 9.91 2.58
C VAL A 23 -10.89 8.46 2.38
N ARG A 24 -11.68 7.65 1.68
CA ARG A 24 -11.40 6.24 1.45
C ARG A 24 -10.31 5.97 0.42
N TRP A 25 -10.26 6.78 -0.65
CA TRP A 25 -9.45 6.48 -1.83
C TRP A 25 -8.20 7.35 -1.96
N ASP A 26 -8.28 8.57 -1.42
CA ASP A 26 -7.24 9.59 -1.59
C ASP A 26 -6.42 9.82 -0.31
N CYS A 27 -6.92 9.34 0.84
CA CYS A 27 -6.28 9.53 2.14
C CYS A 27 -5.71 8.22 2.71
N ASP A 28 -4.63 8.34 3.47
CA ASP A 28 -4.08 7.26 4.29
C ASP A 28 -4.74 7.30 5.68
N ILE A 29 -5.36 6.20 6.08
CA ILE A 29 -6.01 6.05 7.40
C ILE A 29 -5.17 5.10 8.25
N SER A 30 -4.90 5.49 9.50
CA SER A 30 -4.27 4.62 10.49
C SER A 30 -5.02 4.69 11.82
N VAL A 31 -5.21 3.54 12.44
CA VAL A 31 -6.02 3.34 13.66
C VAL A 31 -5.22 2.54 14.67
N SER A 32 -5.32 2.91 15.96
CA SER A 32 -4.67 2.19 17.06
C SER A 32 -5.64 1.22 17.74
N ASN A 33 -5.09 0.13 18.32
CA ASN A 33 -5.86 -0.76 19.19
C ASN A 33 -6.04 -0.13 20.58
N ILE A 34 -7.14 -0.47 21.26
CA ILE A 34 -7.47 0.03 22.59
C ILE A 34 -7.37 -1.10 23.63
N LYS A 35 -6.75 -0.77 24.78
CA LYS A 35 -6.90 -1.53 26.03
C LYS A 35 -7.70 -0.66 27.00
N HIS A 36 -8.89 -1.12 27.35
CA HIS A 36 -9.75 -0.46 28.30
C HIS A 36 -9.40 -0.88 29.74
N SER A 37 -9.40 0.04 30.69
CA SER A 37 -9.19 -0.26 32.11
C SER A 37 -10.52 -0.60 32.77
N GLY A 38 -10.77 -1.88 33.05
CA GLY A 38 -12.02 -2.35 33.64
C GLY A 38 -12.85 -3.22 32.71
N GLU A 39 -14.17 -3.17 32.84
CA GLU A 39 -15.08 -3.94 32.01
C GLU A 39 -15.12 -3.42 30.56
N LEU A 40 -15.45 -4.31 29.63
CA LEU A 40 -15.63 -3.92 28.25
C LEU A 40 -16.79 -2.91 28.12
N PRO A 41 -16.57 -1.70 27.56
CA PRO A 41 -17.64 -0.70 27.44
C PRO A 41 -18.72 -1.17 26.44
N LYS A 42 -19.99 -0.84 26.69
CA LYS A 42 -21.10 -1.22 25.77
C LYS A 42 -20.96 -0.62 24.37
N VAL A 43 -20.36 0.56 24.28
CA VAL A 43 -20.01 1.21 23.00
C VAL A 43 -18.49 1.25 22.95
N PRO A 44 -17.85 0.84 21.85
CA PRO A 44 -16.40 0.85 21.78
C PRO A 44 -15.86 2.29 21.86
N GLU A 45 -14.77 2.46 22.60
CA GLU A 45 -14.05 3.73 22.62
C GLU A 45 -13.52 4.04 21.21
N ILE A 46 -13.62 5.30 20.81
CA ILE A 46 -13.04 5.75 19.54
C ILE A 46 -11.51 5.69 19.66
N PRO A 47 -10.82 4.91 18.82
CA PRO A 47 -9.38 4.79 18.86
C PRO A 47 -8.72 6.09 18.37
N LYS A 48 -7.42 6.24 18.61
CA LYS A 48 -6.67 7.31 17.97
C LYS A 48 -6.66 7.07 16.46
N VAL A 49 -7.36 7.91 15.72
CA VAL A 49 -7.44 7.90 14.25
C VAL A 49 -6.53 9.01 13.72
N VAL A 50 -5.73 8.68 12.71
CA VAL A 50 -4.94 9.66 11.96
C VAL A 50 -5.26 9.51 10.49
N VAL A 51 -5.78 10.55 9.87
CA VAL A 51 -6.09 10.62 8.45
C VAL A 51 -5.12 11.60 7.79
N LYS A 52 -4.49 11.19 6.68
CA LYS A 52 -3.52 12.00 5.94
C LYS A 52 -3.85 12.07 4.46
N ASP A 53 -3.78 13.26 3.91
CA ASP A 53 -3.79 13.53 2.47
C ASP A 53 -2.37 13.88 2.04
N GLY A 54 -1.61 12.89 1.59
CA GLY A 54 -0.17 13.02 1.40
C GLY A 54 0.54 13.32 2.72
N ASP A 55 1.24 14.45 2.79
CA ASP A 55 1.95 14.89 4.01
C ASP A 55 1.04 15.69 4.98
N LYS A 56 -0.16 16.08 4.55
CA LYS A 56 -1.09 16.88 5.37
C LYS A 56 -1.88 15.97 6.32
N VAL A 57 -1.76 16.21 7.62
CA VAL A 57 -2.62 15.58 8.63
C VAL A 57 -3.95 16.33 8.70
N LEU A 58 -5.05 15.61 8.49
CA LEU A 58 -6.41 16.14 8.53
C LEU A 58 -6.88 16.29 9.98
N LYS A 59 -7.84 17.20 10.19
CA LYS A 59 -8.39 17.52 11.52
C LYS A 59 -9.79 16.93 11.69
N GLU A 60 -9.95 16.09 12.71
CA GLU A 60 -11.26 15.60 13.12
C GLU A 60 -12.21 16.76 13.49
N GLY A 61 -13.50 16.61 13.15
CA GLY A 61 -14.52 17.64 13.29
C GLY A 61 -14.55 18.67 12.18
N ILE A 62 -13.45 18.91 11.46
CA ILE A 62 -13.32 19.86 10.34
C ILE A 62 -13.27 19.12 9.01
N ASP A 63 -12.27 18.26 8.83
CA ASP A 63 -12.02 17.54 7.57
C ASP A 63 -12.71 16.17 7.55
N TYR A 64 -13.01 15.59 8.70
CA TYR A 64 -13.73 14.31 8.85
C TYR A 64 -14.37 14.20 10.25
N ILE A 65 -15.28 13.22 10.39
CA ILE A 65 -15.83 12.76 11.68
C ILE A 65 -15.64 11.26 11.81
N VAL A 66 -15.63 10.78 13.06
CA VAL A 66 -15.36 9.39 13.41
C VAL A 66 -16.53 8.81 14.19
N ALA A 67 -16.89 7.56 13.88
CA ALA A 67 -17.81 6.73 14.67
C ALA A 67 -17.20 5.35 14.85
N ALA A 68 -17.58 4.64 15.91
CA ALA A 68 -17.09 3.29 16.17
C ALA A 68 -18.23 2.37 16.62
N GLU A 69 -18.16 1.09 16.20
CA GLU A 69 -19.13 0.06 16.57
C GLU A 69 -18.45 -1.30 16.72
N TYR A 70 -19.00 -2.17 17.59
CA TYR A 70 -18.54 -3.55 17.69
C TYR A 70 -19.04 -4.40 16.51
N GLN A 71 -18.19 -5.33 16.09
CA GLN A 71 -18.53 -6.33 15.05
C GLN A 71 -18.93 -7.66 15.70
N GLY A 72 -19.93 -7.64 16.57
CA GLY A 72 -20.44 -8.82 17.25
C GLY A 72 -21.44 -8.49 18.33
N VAL A 73 -21.95 -9.53 19.01
CA VAL A 73 -22.90 -9.39 20.12
C VAL A 73 -22.13 -9.02 21.40
N TYR A 74 -22.44 -7.86 21.96
CA TYR A 74 -21.74 -7.31 23.13
C TYR A 74 -21.68 -8.27 24.31
N GLU A 75 -22.78 -8.93 24.66
CA GLU A 75 -22.88 -9.87 25.76
C GLU A 75 -21.94 -11.06 25.60
N GLN A 76 -21.82 -11.58 24.37
CA GLN A 76 -20.87 -12.66 24.05
C GLN A 76 -19.43 -12.18 24.16
N MET A 77 -19.14 -10.95 23.76
CA MET A 77 -17.81 -10.35 23.89
C MET A 77 -17.41 -10.22 25.35
N VAL A 78 -18.32 -9.73 26.21
CA VAL A 78 -18.10 -9.60 27.66
C VAL A 78 -17.83 -10.96 28.29
N GLU A 79 -18.62 -11.97 27.96
CA GLU A 79 -18.44 -13.33 28.46
C GLU A 79 -17.09 -13.92 28.06
N MET A 80 -16.70 -13.75 26.81
CA MET A 80 -15.43 -14.25 26.29
C MET A 80 -14.23 -13.50 26.89
N GLU A 81 -14.30 -12.19 27.10
CA GLU A 81 -13.24 -11.43 27.76
C GLU A 81 -13.08 -11.85 29.24
N LYS A 82 -14.18 -12.16 29.95
CA LYS A 82 -14.13 -12.70 31.31
C LYS A 82 -13.49 -14.09 31.36
N LYS A 83 -13.84 -14.95 30.39
CA LYS A 83 -13.36 -16.33 30.30
C LYS A 83 -11.87 -16.40 29.90
N TYR A 84 -11.42 -15.48 29.07
CA TYR A 84 -10.07 -15.45 28.52
C TYR A 84 -9.42 -14.07 28.66
N PRO A 85 -9.26 -13.56 29.91
CA PRO A 85 -8.65 -12.26 30.14
C PRO A 85 -7.20 -12.27 29.63
N TYR A 86 -6.89 -11.34 28.72
CA TYR A 86 -5.57 -11.20 28.09
C TYR A 86 -5.03 -12.40 27.30
N ASP A 87 -5.86 -13.34 26.91
CA ASP A 87 -5.40 -14.40 26.01
C ASP A 87 -5.25 -13.85 24.58
N ASP A 88 -4.00 -13.58 24.20
CA ASP A 88 -3.64 -13.01 22.89
C ASP A 88 -3.93 -13.93 21.70
N GLY A 89 -4.45 -15.14 21.93
CA GLY A 89 -4.54 -16.15 20.89
C GLY A 89 -5.95 -16.48 20.39
N TYR A 90 -6.98 -16.32 21.20
CA TYR A 90 -8.28 -16.95 20.92
C TYR A 90 -9.45 -16.00 20.73
N PHE A 91 -9.46 -14.86 21.37
CA PHE A 91 -10.58 -13.94 21.25
C PHE A 91 -10.14 -12.49 21.13
N VAL A 92 -10.62 -11.83 20.09
CA VAL A 92 -10.33 -10.44 19.82
C VAL A 92 -11.65 -9.75 19.53
N ASN A 93 -12.08 -8.82 20.40
CA ASN A 93 -13.22 -7.97 20.09
C ASN A 93 -12.83 -7.02 18.98
N ASN A 94 -13.34 -7.29 17.80
CA ASN A 94 -13.16 -6.41 16.66
C ASN A 94 -14.21 -5.31 16.70
N ALA A 95 -13.75 -4.08 16.62
CA ALA A 95 -14.58 -2.93 16.38
C ALA A 95 -14.24 -2.30 15.04
N LEU A 96 -15.23 -1.72 14.41
CA LEU A 96 -15.11 -0.97 13.16
C LEU A 96 -15.11 0.51 13.50
N VAL A 97 -14.11 1.24 13.05
CA VAL A 97 -14.15 2.70 13.02
C VAL A 97 -14.53 3.15 11.62
N THR A 98 -15.52 4.03 11.55
CA THR A 98 -16.00 4.64 10.31
C THR A 98 -15.56 6.10 10.29
N ILE A 99 -14.93 6.54 9.22
CA ILE A 99 -14.44 7.89 9.01
C ILE A 99 -15.26 8.51 7.86
N THR A 100 -16.04 9.53 8.16
CA THR A 100 -16.84 10.25 7.15
C THR A 100 -16.19 11.59 6.84
N GLY A 101 -15.90 11.84 5.57
CA GLY A 101 -15.31 13.09 5.10
C GLY A 101 -16.24 14.28 5.28
N LYS A 102 -15.65 15.47 5.49
CA LYS A 102 -16.34 16.78 5.66
C LYS A 102 -15.61 17.87 4.89
N GLY A 103 -16.32 18.94 4.57
CA GLY A 103 -15.74 20.12 3.93
C GLY A 103 -15.20 19.82 2.52
N ASN A 104 -13.89 19.85 2.36
CA ASN A 104 -13.22 19.54 1.10
C ASN A 104 -13.01 18.05 0.85
N TYR A 105 -13.49 17.19 1.77
CA TYR A 105 -13.39 15.73 1.71
C TYR A 105 -14.77 15.11 1.72
N ASP A 106 -14.94 14.00 1.02
CA ASP A 106 -16.18 13.23 0.98
C ASP A 106 -15.92 11.74 1.19
N GLY A 107 -16.97 10.95 1.08
CA GLY A 107 -16.90 9.48 1.17
C GLY A 107 -16.77 8.96 2.58
N ILE A 108 -16.75 7.63 2.68
CA ILE A 108 -16.66 6.89 3.94
C ILE A 108 -15.46 5.94 3.85
N GLY A 109 -14.50 6.12 4.75
CA GLY A 109 -13.43 5.17 5.02
C GLY A 109 -13.75 4.35 6.26
N TRP A 110 -13.14 3.19 6.41
CA TRP A 110 -13.24 2.37 7.60
C TRP A 110 -11.97 1.56 7.83
N GLU A 111 -11.71 1.25 9.12
CA GLU A 111 -10.64 0.37 9.56
C GLU A 111 -11.11 -0.46 10.75
N TYR A 112 -10.53 -1.66 10.90
CA TYR A 112 -10.77 -2.49 12.06
C TYR A 112 -9.72 -2.27 13.13
N TYR A 113 -10.16 -2.26 14.39
CA TYR A 113 -9.28 -2.22 15.54
C TYR A 113 -9.78 -3.16 16.64
N THR A 114 -8.96 -3.42 17.62
CA THR A 114 -9.32 -4.28 18.74
C THR A 114 -9.54 -3.49 20.00
N VAL A 115 -10.62 -3.84 20.73
CA VAL A 115 -10.90 -3.33 22.07
C VAL A 115 -10.80 -4.48 23.05
N ARG A 116 -10.03 -4.30 24.12
CA ARG A 116 -9.87 -5.30 25.17
C ARG A 116 -10.12 -4.71 26.53
N ALA A 117 -10.86 -5.45 27.36
CA ALA A 117 -11.12 -5.12 28.75
C ALA A 117 -10.02 -5.66 29.66
N ASN A 118 -9.79 -5.01 30.79
CA ASN A 118 -8.83 -5.40 31.80
C ASN A 118 -9.56 -6.02 33.01
N TYR A 119 -10.14 -7.21 32.83
CA TYR A 119 -10.72 -7.92 33.95
C TYR A 119 -9.61 -8.41 34.88
N LYS A 120 -9.75 -8.15 36.19
CA LYS A 120 -8.95 -8.85 37.22
C LYS A 120 -9.44 -10.30 37.23
N ALA A 121 -8.53 -11.27 37.09
CA ALA A 121 -8.87 -12.67 37.28
C ALA A 121 -9.55 -12.86 38.65
N GLU A 122 -10.80 -13.33 38.67
CA GLU A 122 -11.42 -13.79 39.90
C GLU A 122 -10.61 -15.00 40.37
N LYS A 123 -10.10 -14.93 41.60
CA LYS A 123 -9.51 -16.08 42.28
C LYS A 123 -10.66 -17.05 42.59
N THR A 124 -10.92 -17.98 41.70
CA THR A 124 -11.70 -19.17 42.06
C THR A 124 -10.80 -20.03 42.93
N ASP A 125 -11.10 -20.12 44.24
CA ASP A 125 -10.54 -21.12 45.14
C ASP A 125 -10.96 -22.52 44.64
N GLN A 126 -10.16 -23.10 43.77
CA GLN A 126 -10.25 -24.52 43.52
C GLN A 126 -9.13 -25.22 44.29
N LYS A 127 -9.59 -26.10 45.18
CA LYS A 127 -8.82 -27.07 45.94
C LYS A 127 -7.64 -27.64 45.14
N LYS A 128 -6.48 -27.57 45.77
CA LYS A 128 -5.24 -28.20 45.30
C LYS A 128 -5.47 -29.71 45.08
N ASP A 129 -5.29 -30.14 43.86
CA ASP A 129 -4.75 -31.48 43.56
C ASP A 129 -3.35 -31.30 43.01
N ASN A 130 -2.40 -31.84 43.79
CA ASN A 130 -0.98 -31.71 43.52
C ASN A 130 -0.56 -32.76 42.48
N THR A 131 -0.55 -32.41 41.23
CA THR A 131 0.32 -33.04 40.24
C THR A 131 0.98 -31.96 39.38
N THR A 132 2.26 -31.80 39.62
CA THR A 132 3.10 -30.72 39.11
C THR A 132 3.47 -31.01 37.64
N GLU A 133 2.67 -30.54 36.67
CA GLU A 133 3.17 -30.23 35.35
C GLU A 133 3.30 -28.75 35.17
N LYS A 134 4.50 -28.22 35.31
CA LYS A 134 4.88 -26.82 35.07
C LYS A 134 4.75 -26.52 33.58
N LYS A 135 3.53 -26.20 33.11
CA LYS A 135 3.26 -25.72 31.75
C LYS A 135 3.93 -24.37 31.58
N THR A 136 5.13 -24.33 31.06
CA THR A 136 5.91 -23.11 30.77
C THR A 136 5.14 -22.25 29.79
N GLN A 137 4.62 -21.11 30.23
CA GLN A 137 3.89 -20.14 29.42
C GLN A 137 4.82 -19.58 28.34
N LYS A 138 4.54 -19.86 27.08
CA LYS A 138 5.35 -19.41 25.93
C LYS A 138 5.23 -17.92 25.71
N SER A 139 6.34 -17.24 25.57
CA SER A 139 6.42 -15.81 25.27
C SER A 139 6.14 -15.50 23.79
N ASN A 140 5.69 -14.28 23.49
CA ASN A 140 5.54 -13.81 22.12
C ASN A 140 6.92 -13.52 21.49
N GLN A 141 7.15 -14.02 20.29
CA GLN A 141 8.34 -13.66 19.53
C GLN A 141 8.05 -12.59 18.51
N LYS A 142 9.09 -11.83 18.11
CA LYS A 142 9.00 -10.82 17.05
C LYS A 142 9.80 -11.24 15.82
N ILE A 143 9.25 -10.98 14.63
CA ILE A 143 9.98 -11.13 13.37
C ILE A 143 10.53 -9.75 12.98
N THR A 144 11.85 -9.60 13.01
CA THR A 144 12.58 -8.35 12.75
C THR A 144 13.51 -8.50 11.53
N GLY A 145 14.28 -7.46 11.19
CA GLY A 145 15.27 -7.48 10.10
C GLY A 145 14.68 -7.42 8.69
N ILE A 146 13.39 -7.09 8.54
CA ILE A 146 12.70 -6.97 7.26
C ILE A 146 11.79 -5.75 7.21
N SER A 147 11.69 -5.12 6.04
CA SER A 147 10.74 -4.02 5.78
C SER A 147 9.35 -4.55 5.51
N SER A 148 8.32 -3.74 5.73
CA SER A 148 6.92 -4.07 5.43
C SER A 148 6.66 -4.21 3.92
N SER A 149 7.45 -3.53 3.08
CA SER A 149 7.32 -3.62 1.63
C SER A 149 8.64 -3.48 0.87
N TYR A 150 8.65 -3.99 -0.37
CA TYR A 150 9.77 -3.89 -1.31
C TYR A 150 9.26 -3.60 -2.71
N LYS A 151 9.96 -2.74 -3.45
CA LYS A 151 9.79 -2.58 -4.88
C LYS A 151 10.92 -3.29 -5.62
N LYS A 152 10.61 -4.28 -6.46
CA LYS A 152 11.59 -5.10 -7.16
C LYS A 152 11.24 -5.27 -8.63
N ALA A 153 12.25 -5.25 -9.49
CA ALA A 153 12.06 -5.36 -10.93
C ALA A 153 11.80 -6.82 -11.35
N TYR A 154 11.03 -7.01 -12.39
CA TYR A 154 10.89 -8.30 -13.07
C TYR A 154 12.27 -8.94 -13.34
N ASN A 155 12.35 -10.25 -13.16
CA ASN A 155 13.53 -11.08 -13.32
C ASN A 155 14.69 -10.79 -12.32
N SER A 156 14.44 -9.96 -11.28
CA SER A 156 15.40 -9.80 -10.18
C SER A 156 15.19 -10.83 -9.07
N SER A 157 16.23 -11.01 -8.26
CA SER A 157 16.16 -11.81 -7.03
C SER A 157 16.73 -11.00 -5.87
N PHE A 158 16.26 -11.29 -4.66
CA PHE A 158 16.81 -10.76 -3.42
C PHE A 158 16.47 -11.71 -2.28
N THR A 159 17.14 -11.56 -1.14
CA THR A 159 16.91 -12.44 0.01
C THR A 159 16.32 -11.64 1.16
N LEU A 160 15.21 -12.13 1.69
CA LEU A 160 14.67 -11.70 2.97
C LEU A 160 15.52 -12.32 4.08
N LYS A 161 15.94 -11.50 5.04
CA LYS A 161 16.78 -11.93 6.17
C LYS A 161 16.07 -11.63 7.49
N PRO A 162 14.88 -12.24 7.73
CA PRO A 162 14.19 -12.06 9.00
C PRO A 162 14.98 -12.71 10.14
N LYS A 163 14.83 -12.11 11.33
CA LYS A 163 15.35 -12.65 12.59
C LYS A 163 14.16 -12.98 13.49
N ALA A 164 14.14 -14.18 14.08
CA ALA A 164 13.15 -14.65 15.05
C ALA A 164 13.76 -15.73 15.92
N LYS A 165 13.07 -16.14 16.98
CA LYS A 165 13.51 -17.23 17.87
C LYS A 165 13.18 -18.62 17.31
N GLY A 166 12.05 -18.77 16.62
CA GLY A 166 11.64 -20.02 16.00
C GLY A 166 12.11 -20.15 14.55
N LYS A 167 12.16 -21.38 14.04
CA LYS A 167 12.49 -21.70 12.64
C LYS A 167 11.57 -20.94 11.69
N ILE A 168 12.16 -20.24 10.71
CA ILE A 168 11.45 -19.38 9.77
C ILE A 168 11.03 -20.18 8.54
N THR A 169 9.78 -19.99 8.13
CA THR A 169 9.23 -20.52 6.87
C THR A 169 8.61 -19.38 6.06
N TYR A 170 8.47 -19.60 4.75
CA TYR A 170 7.99 -18.60 3.81
C TYR A 170 6.87 -19.15 2.94
N LYS A 171 5.86 -18.31 2.62
CA LYS A 171 4.80 -18.62 1.66
C LYS A 171 4.51 -17.43 0.79
N SER A 172 4.50 -17.59 -0.52
CA SER A 172 4.07 -16.58 -1.47
C SER A 172 2.55 -16.68 -1.72
N SER A 173 1.85 -15.56 -1.73
CA SER A 173 0.43 -15.49 -2.08
C SER A 173 0.19 -15.65 -3.59
N ASN A 174 1.22 -15.45 -4.43
CA ASN A 174 1.11 -15.59 -5.88
C ASN A 174 2.48 -15.93 -6.51
N THR A 175 2.68 -17.21 -6.78
CA THR A 175 3.94 -17.72 -7.37
C THR A 175 4.16 -17.31 -8.82
N LYS A 176 3.12 -16.86 -9.55
CA LYS A 176 3.24 -16.28 -10.89
C LYS A 176 3.91 -14.91 -10.84
N VAL A 177 3.79 -14.17 -9.73
CA VAL A 177 4.44 -12.86 -9.53
C VAL A 177 5.80 -13.00 -8.85
N ALA A 178 5.88 -13.75 -7.74
CA ALA A 178 7.15 -14.03 -7.08
C ALA A 178 7.13 -15.38 -6.38
N THR A 179 8.25 -16.10 -6.41
CA THR A 179 8.49 -17.30 -5.61
C THR A 179 9.46 -16.97 -4.48
N VAL A 180 9.39 -17.74 -3.41
CA VAL A 180 10.35 -17.67 -2.29
C VAL A 180 10.74 -19.09 -1.91
N ASN A 181 12.01 -19.33 -1.61
CA ASN A 181 12.50 -20.62 -1.13
C ASN A 181 12.68 -20.64 0.39
N SER A 182 13.04 -21.80 0.94
CA SER A 182 13.27 -22.01 2.39
C SER A 182 14.38 -21.13 2.98
N LYS A 183 15.34 -20.66 2.17
CA LYS A 183 16.42 -19.73 2.55
C LYS A 183 16.00 -18.25 2.44
N GLY A 184 14.72 -17.94 2.17
CA GLY A 184 14.20 -16.59 2.02
C GLY A 184 14.60 -15.90 0.70
N LYS A 185 15.21 -16.61 -0.27
CA LYS A 185 15.52 -16.05 -1.59
C LYS A 185 14.23 -15.90 -2.39
N VAL A 186 13.88 -14.65 -2.69
CA VAL A 186 12.73 -14.29 -3.51
C VAL A 186 13.17 -14.07 -4.94
N LYS A 187 12.45 -14.68 -5.91
CA LYS A 187 12.64 -14.47 -7.35
C LYS A 187 11.37 -13.84 -7.94
N ILE A 188 11.53 -12.71 -8.61
CA ILE A 188 10.43 -11.99 -9.28
C ILE A 188 10.19 -12.58 -10.66
N LYS A 189 9.05 -13.24 -10.85
CA LYS A 189 8.66 -13.96 -12.09
C LYS A 189 7.62 -13.22 -12.92
N GLY A 190 6.92 -12.26 -12.33
CA GLY A 190 5.88 -11.45 -12.99
C GLY A 190 5.90 -10.01 -12.50
N THR A 191 4.86 -9.24 -12.87
CA THR A 191 4.63 -7.87 -12.36
C THR A 191 3.30 -7.79 -11.65
N GLY A 192 3.20 -6.95 -10.61
CA GLY A 192 2.00 -6.81 -9.79
C GLY A 192 2.32 -6.76 -8.29
N LYS A 193 1.28 -6.89 -7.47
CA LYS A 193 1.40 -6.98 -6.00
C LYS A 193 1.42 -8.45 -5.60
N VAL A 194 2.30 -8.83 -4.70
CA VAL A 194 2.33 -10.15 -4.06
C VAL A 194 2.75 -10.01 -2.60
N THR A 195 2.19 -10.84 -1.75
CA THR A 195 2.53 -10.87 -0.32
C THR A 195 3.35 -12.13 -0.02
N ILE A 196 4.45 -11.96 0.69
CA ILE A 196 5.20 -13.06 1.29
C ILE A 196 4.84 -13.13 2.77
N SER A 197 4.23 -14.24 3.18
CA SER A 197 4.02 -14.55 4.59
C SER A 197 5.28 -15.21 5.13
N ILE A 198 5.81 -14.68 6.23
CA ILE A 198 7.01 -15.14 6.92
C ILE A 198 6.54 -15.63 8.28
N THR A 199 6.70 -16.92 8.55
CA THR A 199 6.23 -17.52 9.80
C THR A 199 7.43 -18.04 10.58
N ALA A 200 7.61 -17.53 11.78
CA ALA A 200 8.48 -18.10 12.79
C ALA A 200 7.70 -19.18 13.54
N LYS A 201 8.16 -20.40 13.48
CA LYS A 201 7.52 -21.56 14.17
C LYS A 201 7.57 -21.36 15.67
N GLU A 202 6.64 -21.99 16.32
CA GLU A 202 6.64 -22.14 17.76
C GLU A 202 7.87 -22.89 18.25
N THR A 203 8.33 -22.58 19.45
CA THR A 203 9.39 -23.29 20.18
C THR A 203 8.88 -23.67 21.57
N SER A 204 9.70 -24.31 22.39
CA SER A 204 9.37 -24.56 23.81
C SER A 204 9.08 -23.27 24.59
N ALA A 205 9.80 -22.17 24.28
CA ALA A 205 9.71 -20.90 25.00
C ALA A 205 8.91 -19.80 24.27
N TYR A 206 8.58 -19.97 22.96
CA TYR A 206 7.98 -18.91 22.16
C TYR A 206 6.80 -19.38 21.32
N LYS A 207 5.72 -18.58 21.29
CA LYS A 207 4.55 -18.80 20.42
C LYS A 207 4.89 -18.57 18.94
N LYS A 208 4.16 -19.24 18.05
CA LYS A 208 4.23 -19.00 16.59
C LYS A 208 3.91 -17.54 16.26
N GLN A 209 4.66 -16.95 15.32
CA GLN A 209 4.42 -15.60 14.82
C GLN A 209 4.45 -15.54 13.30
N THR A 210 3.60 -14.71 12.69
CA THR A 210 3.60 -14.49 11.24
C THR A 210 3.66 -12.99 10.94
N LYS A 211 4.54 -12.62 9.99
CA LYS A 211 4.64 -11.26 9.45
C LYS A 211 4.45 -11.30 7.94
N LYS A 212 3.63 -10.41 7.42
CA LYS A 212 3.37 -10.26 5.98
C LYS A 212 4.25 -9.15 5.39
N VAL A 213 4.84 -9.40 4.24
CA VAL A 213 5.68 -8.47 3.49
C VAL A 213 5.11 -8.29 2.10
N THR A 214 4.83 -7.06 1.72
CA THR A 214 4.31 -6.73 0.39
C THR A 214 5.45 -6.51 -0.60
N ILE A 215 5.36 -7.12 -1.78
CA ILE A 215 6.30 -6.87 -2.88
C ILE A 215 5.53 -6.24 -4.05
N TYR A 216 5.97 -5.06 -4.45
CA TYR A 216 5.54 -4.38 -5.66
C TYR A 216 6.50 -4.76 -6.79
N ALA A 217 6.14 -5.80 -7.54
CA ALA A 217 6.92 -6.28 -8.69
C ALA A 217 6.66 -5.39 -9.90
N VAL A 218 7.68 -4.67 -10.34
CA VAL A 218 7.62 -3.69 -11.43
C VAL A 218 8.25 -4.22 -12.71
N PRO A 219 7.92 -3.66 -13.89
CA PRO A 219 8.58 -4.04 -15.14
C PRO A 219 10.10 -3.88 -15.05
N GLY A 220 10.82 -4.73 -15.77
CA GLY A 220 12.28 -4.63 -15.90
C GLY A 220 12.71 -3.40 -16.70
N LYS A 221 14.03 -3.19 -16.80
CA LYS A 221 14.62 -2.15 -17.64
C LYS A 221 14.16 -2.32 -19.10
N ARG A 222 13.83 -1.20 -19.75
CA ARG A 222 13.42 -1.16 -21.16
C ARG A 222 14.34 -0.24 -21.94
N ASP A 223 15.00 -0.77 -22.98
CA ASP A 223 15.93 0.03 -23.75
C ASP A 223 15.26 0.73 -24.94
N ILE A 224 15.80 1.88 -25.31
CA ILE A 224 15.46 2.59 -26.55
C ILE A 224 16.06 1.83 -27.73
N LYS A 225 15.18 1.31 -28.63
CA LYS A 225 15.61 0.64 -29.87
C LYS A 225 16.19 1.65 -30.86
N LYS A 226 15.42 2.70 -31.19
CA LYS A 226 15.83 3.75 -32.11
C LYS A 226 15.48 5.12 -31.55
N LEU A 227 16.37 6.08 -31.76
CA LEU A 227 16.16 7.49 -31.51
C LEU A 227 16.57 8.27 -32.74
N SER A 228 15.64 9.04 -33.30
CA SER A 228 15.86 9.85 -34.51
C SER A 228 15.38 11.26 -34.34
N SER A 229 15.95 12.20 -35.08
CA SER A 229 15.52 13.60 -35.13
C SER A 229 14.89 13.97 -36.46
N GLY A 230 14.12 15.07 -36.45
CA GLY A 230 13.60 15.76 -37.62
C GLY A 230 13.41 17.24 -37.28
N LYS A 231 12.86 18.04 -38.19
CA LYS A 231 12.62 19.48 -38.00
C LYS A 231 11.78 19.72 -36.76
N LYS A 232 12.37 20.34 -35.73
CA LYS A 232 11.76 20.65 -34.39
C LYS A 232 11.12 19.43 -33.68
N LYS A 233 11.61 18.18 -33.93
CA LYS A 233 11.05 16.95 -33.35
C LYS A 233 12.12 15.90 -33.11
N LEU A 234 11.82 14.96 -32.21
CA LEU A 234 12.52 13.68 -32.07
C LEU A 234 11.51 12.54 -32.00
N THR A 235 11.93 11.34 -32.41
CA THR A 235 11.12 10.12 -32.34
C THR A 235 11.87 9.04 -31.62
N VAL A 236 11.21 8.47 -30.59
CA VAL A 236 11.71 7.38 -29.74
C VAL A 236 10.97 6.11 -30.10
N GLN A 237 11.71 5.01 -30.29
CA GLN A 237 11.13 3.67 -30.51
C GLN A 237 11.72 2.68 -29.49
N TRP A 238 10.89 1.72 -29.05
CA TRP A 238 11.27 0.67 -28.10
C TRP A 238 10.54 -0.64 -28.40
N LYS A 239 10.94 -1.74 -27.78
CA LYS A 239 10.21 -3.00 -27.86
C LYS A 239 9.04 -3.02 -26.89
N LYS A 240 7.91 -3.60 -27.30
CA LYS A 240 6.73 -3.82 -26.46
C LYS A 240 7.12 -4.58 -25.18
N ASP A 241 6.49 -4.21 -24.08
CA ASP A 241 6.60 -4.89 -22.80
C ASP A 241 5.24 -5.46 -22.37
N ASN A 242 5.07 -6.76 -22.54
CA ASN A 242 3.81 -7.44 -22.23
C ASN A 242 3.48 -7.45 -20.72
N ARG A 243 4.46 -7.15 -19.86
CA ARG A 243 4.34 -7.10 -18.41
C ARG A 243 4.06 -5.70 -17.85
N SER A 244 3.96 -4.71 -18.73
CA SER A 244 3.64 -3.33 -18.39
C SER A 244 2.21 -2.96 -18.77
N ASP A 245 1.71 -1.86 -18.22
CA ASP A 245 0.47 -1.23 -18.63
C ASP A 245 0.74 0.02 -19.49
N GLY A 246 1.99 0.48 -19.53
CA GLY A 246 2.42 1.61 -20.32
C GLY A 246 3.84 2.03 -20.06
N TYR A 247 4.19 3.22 -20.56
CA TYR A 247 5.56 3.73 -20.57
C TYR A 247 5.63 5.18 -20.13
N GLN A 248 6.80 5.60 -19.70
CA GLN A 248 7.16 6.99 -19.52
C GLN A 248 8.45 7.27 -20.26
N VAL A 249 8.41 8.25 -21.16
CA VAL A 249 9.58 8.80 -21.85
C VAL A 249 9.94 10.10 -21.17
N GLN A 250 11.20 10.27 -20.78
CA GLN A 250 11.75 11.55 -20.34
C GLN A 250 12.79 12.07 -21.34
N TYR A 251 12.79 13.37 -21.52
CA TYR A 251 13.78 14.04 -22.34
C TYR A 251 14.21 15.36 -21.68
N SER A 252 15.46 15.73 -21.88
CA SER A 252 16.07 16.94 -21.33
C SER A 252 17.25 17.38 -22.18
N THR A 253 17.61 18.66 -22.14
CA THR A 253 18.89 19.18 -22.61
C THR A 253 20.03 18.99 -21.60
N ASP A 254 19.68 18.62 -20.35
CA ASP A 254 20.65 18.30 -19.32
C ASP A 254 20.95 16.79 -19.29
N LYS A 255 22.22 16.42 -19.41
CA LYS A 255 22.74 15.05 -19.38
C LYS A 255 22.41 14.32 -18.07
N LYS A 256 22.30 15.05 -16.96
CA LYS A 256 22.02 14.49 -15.61
C LYS A 256 20.54 14.41 -15.29
N PHE A 257 19.66 14.92 -16.16
CA PHE A 257 18.21 15.01 -15.89
C PHE A 257 17.86 15.73 -14.59
N LYS A 258 18.60 16.78 -14.24
CA LYS A 258 18.31 17.64 -13.07
C LYS A 258 17.56 18.90 -13.47
N LYS A 259 17.79 19.42 -14.68
CA LYS A 259 17.16 20.64 -15.21
C LYS A 259 16.43 20.35 -16.53
N ASN A 260 15.41 21.16 -16.85
CA ASN A 260 14.63 21.11 -18.11
C ASN A 260 14.07 19.71 -18.44
N VAL A 261 13.70 18.94 -17.42
CA VAL A 261 13.18 17.58 -17.60
C VAL A 261 11.69 17.63 -17.98
N LYS A 262 11.38 17.08 -19.15
CA LYS A 262 10.00 16.90 -19.62
C LYS A 262 9.68 15.41 -19.72
N SER A 263 8.42 15.06 -19.47
CA SER A 263 7.94 13.68 -19.46
C SER A 263 6.70 13.52 -20.31
N VAL A 264 6.62 12.39 -21.03
CA VAL A 264 5.42 11.93 -21.72
C VAL A 264 5.05 10.57 -21.14
N VAL A 265 3.82 10.43 -20.65
CA VAL A 265 3.28 9.16 -20.16
C VAL A 265 2.40 8.55 -21.24
N ILE A 266 2.68 7.29 -21.59
CA ILE A 266 1.96 6.52 -22.62
C ILE A 266 1.16 5.43 -21.92
N GLY A 267 -0.18 5.52 -21.95
CA GLY A 267 -1.09 4.62 -21.25
C GLY A 267 -1.33 3.27 -21.93
N LYS A 268 -0.91 3.12 -23.19
CA LYS A 268 -1.14 1.90 -23.99
C LYS A 268 0.15 1.10 -24.12
N LYS A 269 0.17 -0.14 -23.60
CA LYS A 269 1.33 -1.05 -23.68
C LYS A 269 1.71 -1.45 -25.11
N GLN A 270 0.76 -1.37 -26.05
CA GLN A 270 0.98 -1.65 -27.48
C GLN A 270 1.79 -0.56 -28.18
N THR A 271 1.81 0.66 -27.65
CA THR A 271 2.58 1.76 -28.22
C THR A 271 4.06 1.49 -28.10
N THR A 272 4.78 1.50 -29.22
CA THR A 272 6.23 1.25 -29.30
C THR A 272 7.00 2.40 -29.92
N LYS A 273 6.30 3.51 -30.20
CA LYS A 273 6.86 4.72 -30.83
C LYS A 273 6.20 5.97 -30.25
N GLN A 274 6.98 6.99 -29.96
CA GLN A 274 6.51 8.31 -29.54
C GLN A 274 7.30 9.41 -30.25
N THR A 275 6.59 10.33 -30.88
CA THR A 275 7.17 11.55 -31.45
C THR A 275 6.93 12.73 -30.50
N ILE A 276 7.96 13.47 -30.21
CA ILE A 276 7.95 14.67 -29.38
C ILE A 276 8.25 15.85 -30.30
N LYS A 277 7.31 16.78 -30.38
CA LYS A 277 7.35 17.95 -31.25
C LYS A 277 7.68 19.24 -30.47
N LYS A 278 7.81 20.37 -31.18
CA LYS A 278 8.08 21.71 -30.64
C LYS A 278 9.40 21.79 -29.85
N LEU A 279 10.42 21.11 -30.33
CA LEU A 279 11.75 21.14 -29.75
C LEU A 279 12.60 22.24 -30.39
N LYS A 280 13.60 22.72 -29.64
CA LYS A 280 14.54 23.74 -30.14
C LYS A 280 15.51 23.11 -31.13
N THR A 281 15.59 23.66 -32.35
CA THR A 281 16.56 23.27 -33.40
C THR A 281 18.02 23.50 -32.87
N GLY A 282 18.93 22.68 -33.32
CA GLY A 282 20.34 22.73 -32.94
C GLY A 282 20.65 22.21 -31.53
N LYS A 283 19.68 22.04 -30.65
CA LYS A 283 19.91 21.57 -29.29
C LYS A 283 20.05 20.05 -29.23
N LYS A 284 20.96 19.57 -28.38
CA LYS A 284 21.18 18.17 -28.04
C LYS A 284 20.20 17.77 -26.94
N TYR A 285 19.40 16.72 -27.17
CA TYR A 285 18.47 16.15 -26.19
C TYR A 285 18.96 14.79 -25.74
N TYR A 286 18.87 14.56 -24.42
CA TYR A 286 19.05 13.26 -23.77
C TYR A 286 17.68 12.66 -23.52
N VAL A 287 17.50 11.37 -23.86
CA VAL A 287 16.22 10.69 -23.78
C VAL A 287 16.40 9.39 -23.03
N ARG A 288 15.45 9.09 -22.14
CA ARG A 288 15.35 7.80 -21.45
C ARG A 288 13.89 7.33 -21.37
N ILE A 289 13.71 6.04 -21.22
CA ILE A 289 12.38 5.41 -21.14
C ILE A 289 12.33 4.44 -19.97
N ARG A 290 11.15 4.25 -19.41
CA ARG A 290 10.82 3.17 -18.48
C ARG A 290 9.39 2.70 -18.68
N SER A 291 9.11 1.43 -18.36
CA SER A 291 7.76 0.88 -18.29
C SER A 291 7.17 1.11 -16.90
N TYR A 292 5.83 1.02 -16.76
CA TYR A 292 5.16 0.99 -15.47
C TYR A 292 4.08 -0.08 -15.43
N LYS A 293 3.74 -0.53 -14.21
CA LYS A 293 2.59 -1.36 -13.87
C LYS A 293 1.64 -0.55 -13.00
N LYS A 294 0.33 -0.59 -13.29
CA LYS A 294 -0.70 -0.07 -12.38
C LYS A 294 -1.01 -1.13 -11.34
N ILE A 295 -1.00 -0.75 -10.07
CA ILE A 295 -1.37 -1.62 -8.95
C ILE A 295 -2.26 -0.77 -8.05
N ASN A 296 -3.52 -1.14 -7.88
CA ASN A 296 -4.52 -0.37 -7.15
C ASN A 296 -4.55 1.11 -7.61
N GLY A 297 -4.69 1.35 -8.92
CA GLY A 297 -4.70 2.70 -9.50
C GLY A 297 -3.33 3.40 -9.61
N LYS A 298 -2.41 3.15 -8.71
CA LYS A 298 -1.08 3.78 -8.64
C LYS A 298 -0.10 3.20 -9.66
N LYS A 299 0.68 4.07 -10.33
CA LYS A 299 1.72 3.65 -11.27
C LYS A 299 3.02 3.32 -10.54
N TYR A 300 3.48 2.08 -10.68
CA TYR A 300 4.78 1.61 -10.18
C TYR A 300 5.75 1.48 -11.35
N TYR A 301 6.74 2.35 -11.35
CA TYR A 301 7.70 2.44 -12.45
C TYR A 301 8.87 1.49 -12.27
N GLY A 302 9.28 0.87 -13.38
CA GLY A 302 10.53 0.14 -13.50
C GLY A 302 11.75 1.06 -13.58
N THR A 303 12.92 0.46 -13.79
CA THR A 303 14.19 1.17 -13.94
C THR A 303 14.25 1.90 -15.27
N TRP A 304 14.86 3.09 -15.29
CA TRP A 304 15.14 3.83 -16.49
C TRP A 304 16.08 3.08 -17.43
N SER A 305 15.87 3.23 -18.75
CA SER A 305 16.86 2.85 -19.77
C SER A 305 18.18 3.58 -19.59
N SER A 306 19.21 3.06 -20.22
CA SER A 306 20.35 3.89 -20.58
C SER A 306 19.86 5.06 -21.44
N LYS A 307 20.44 6.25 -21.23
CA LYS A 307 20.09 7.43 -22.03
C LYS A 307 20.65 7.32 -23.42
N LYS A 308 19.87 7.74 -24.41
CA LYS A 308 20.35 8.01 -25.77
C LYS A 308 20.29 9.50 -26.05
N THR A 309 21.04 9.96 -27.03
CA THR A 309 21.14 11.37 -27.39
C THR A 309 20.85 11.59 -28.86
N VAL A 310 20.29 12.75 -29.18
CA VAL A 310 20.09 13.21 -30.54
C VAL A 310 20.14 14.74 -30.62
N LYS A 311 20.72 15.31 -31.68
CA LYS A 311 20.65 16.73 -32.02
C LYS A 311 19.42 16.96 -32.88
N VAL A 312 18.54 17.87 -32.48
CA VAL A 312 17.29 18.18 -33.21
C VAL A 312 17.61 19.07 -34.40
N LYS A 313 17.03 18.68 -35.56
CA LYS A 313 17.14 19.42 -36.82
C LYS A 313 16.16 20.57 -36.91
#